data_fe98a898dc378988833f15dc7bc5792e
#
_entry.id   fe98a898dc378988833f15dc7bc5792e
#
_cell.length_a   1.000
_cell.length_b   1.000
_cell.length_c   1.000
_cell.angle_alpha   90.00
_cell.angle_beta   90.00
_cell.angle_gamma   90.00
#
_symmetry.space_group_name_H-M   'P 1'
#
loop_
_entity.id
_entity.type
_entity.pdbx_description
1 polymer ?
#
loop_
_entity_poly.entity_id
_entity_poly.type
_entity_poly.pdbx_seq_one_letter_code
_entity_poly.pdbx_strand_id
1 'polypeptide(L)'
;MNTHSTQTEKNLEAAFAGESMANRKYLFFAKMARELGNEEIATLFENTAHQETAHAFAHLELLYPKAELTVERLLEIAAEGELYESKHMYPEFEATARQEGNLDATSEFQEQAEESAAHAAMFQMAAKRFKALTTVEAHHAARYQKALASLQGKA
;
A
#
# COMPACT_ATOMS: atom_id res chain seq x y z
N MET A 1 -19.37 -6.55 11.49
CA MET A 1 -20.41 -5.88 10.70
C MET A 1 -20.00 -5.96 9.24
N ASN A 2 -20.78 -6.62 8.38
CA ASN A 2 -20.49 -6.66 6.94
C ASN A 2 -20.82 -5.29 6.35
N THR A 3 -19.85 -4.41 6.32
CA THR A 3 -19.97 -3.15 5.59
C THR A 3 -19.74 -3.47 4.11
N HIS A 4 -20.83 -3.69 3.38
CA HIS A 4 -20.76 -3.67 1.93
C HIS A 4 -20.26 -2.29 1.52
N SER A 5 -19.10 -2.22 0.84
CA SER A 5 -18.58 -0.98 0.31
C SER A 5 -19.64 -0.32 -0.60
N THR A 6 -19.79 1.00 -0.47
CA THR A 6 -20.72 1.76 -1.30
C THR A 6 -20.29 1.76 -2.76
N GLN A 7 -21.22 2.08 -3.68
CA GLN A 7 -20.82 2.22 -5.09
C GLN A 7 -19.81 3.34 -5.31
N THR A 8 -19.86 4.40 -4.50
CA THR A 8 -18.88 5.49 -4.56
C THR A 8 -17.48 5.01 -4.14
N GLU A 9 -17.38 4.24 -3.07
CA GLU A 9 -16.08 3.64 -2.66
C GLU A 9 -15.50 2.73 -3.75
N LYS A 10 -16.31 1.87 -4.37
CA LYS A 10 -15.87 1.05 -5.50
C LYS A 10 -15.40 1.88 -6.69
N ASN A 11 -16.08 3.00 -6.97
CA ASN A 11 -15.69 3.90 -8.04
C ASN A 11 -14.36 4.60 -7.73
N LEU A 12 -14.13 5.01 -6.47
CA LEU A 12 -12.86 5.58 -6.02
C LEU A 12 -11.71 4.58 -6.11
N GLU A 13 -11.93 3.33 -5.71
CA GLU A 13 -10.95 2.25 -5.87
C GLU A 13 -10.60 2.01 -7.34
N ALA A 14 -11.61 1.95 -8.22
CA ALA A 14 -11.40 1.78 -9.66
C ALA A 14 -10.68 2.99 -10.28
N ALA A 15 -11.01 4.22 -9.86
CA ALA A 15 -10.32 5.42 -10.32
C ALA A 15 -8.85 5.42 -9.83
N PHE A 16 -8.59 5.15 -8.56
CA PHE A 16 -7.24 5.00 -8.03
C PHE A 16 -6.42 3.94 -8.80
N ALA A 17 -7.01 2.78 -9.10
CA ALA A 17 -6.35 1.74 -9.88
C ALA A 17 -6.04 2.22 -11.31
N GLY A 18 -6.98 2.95 -11.97
CA GLY A 18 -6.78 3.52 -13.30
C GLY A 18 -5.63 4.51 -13.35
N GLU A 19 -5.60 5.49 -12.44
CA GLU A 19 -4.56 6.52 -12.38
C GLU A 19 -3.18 5.92 -12.01
N SER A 20 -3.15 4.95 -11.09
CA SER A 20 -1.91 4.25 -10.72
C SER A 20 -1.35 3.45 -11.90
N MET A 21 -2.21 2.77 -12.65
CA MET A 21 -1.82 2.03 -13.85
C MET A 21 -1.34 2.98 -14.96
N ALA A 22 -2.02 4.10 -15.19
CA ALA A 22 -1.63 5.12 -16.15
C ALA A 22 -0.25 5.69 -15.79
N ASN A 23 -0.02 6.05 -14.53
CA ASN A 23 1.28 6.51 -14.04
C ASN A 23 2.40 5.52 -14.40
N ARG A 24 2.27 4.24 -14.04
CA ARG A 24 3.30 3.24 -14.32
C ARG A 24 3.53 3.00 -15.81
N LYS A 25 2.46 2.95 -16.60
CA LYS A 25 2.56 2.83 -18.06
C LYS A 25 3.28 4.03 -18.67
N TYR A 26 2.97 5.24 -18.25
CA TYR A 26 3.62 6.45 -18.80
C TYR A 26 5.10 6.53 -18.43
N LEU A 27 5.48 6.14 -17.20
CA LEU A 27 6.90 6.03 -16.86
C LEU A 27 7.63 4.97 -17.70
N PHE A 28 7.01 3.85 -17.98
CA PHE A 28 7.54 2.84 -18.89
C PHE A 28 7.64 3.37 -20.34
N PHE A 29 6.60 4.08 -20.82
CA PHE A 29 6.62 4.66 -22.16
C PHE A 29 7.65 5.77 -22.29
N ALA A 30 7.88 6.56 -21.24
CA ALA A 30 8.96 7.55 -21.19
C ALA A 30 10.34 6.88 -21.38
N LYS A 31 10.58 5.78 -20.63
CA LYS A 31 11.80 4.98 -20.79
C LYS A 31 11.96 4.49 -22.23
N MET A 32 10.92 3.91 -22.80
CA MET A 32 10.94 3.41 -24.18
C MET A 32 11.15 4.53 -25.22
N ALA A 33 10.47 5.67 -25.05
CA ALA A 33 10.65 6.83 -25.95
C ALA A 33 12.10 7.33 -25.93
N ARG A 34 12.74 7.35 -24.76
CA ARG A 34 14.15 7.73 -24.61
C ARG A 34 15.09 6.74 -25.29
N GLU A 35 14.85 5.43 -25.13
CA GLU A 35 15.60 4.38 -25.83
C GLU A 35 15.44 4.46 -27.37
N LEU A 36 14.28 4.92 -27.83
CA LEU A 36 13.99 5.19 -29.25
C LEU A 36 14.53 6.56 -29.74
N GLY A 37 15.23 7.30 -28.87
CA GLY A 37 15.89 8.57 -29.21
C GLY A 37 14.97 9.79 -29.23
N ASN A 38 13.79 9.72 -28.59
CA ASN A 38 12.83 10.83 -28.55
C ASN A 38 12.65 11.38 -27.13
N GLU A 39 13.51 12.32 -26.74
CA GLU A 39 13.51 12.95 -25.42
C GLU A 39 12.29 13.83 -25.18
N GLU A 40 11.77 14.48 -26.22
CA GLU A 40 10.57 15.34 -26.10
C GLU A 40 9.34 14.51 -25.67
N ILE A 41 9.12 13.38 -26.32
CA ILE A 41 8.01 12.47 -25.98
C ILE A 41 8.26 11.78 -24.64
N ALA A 42 9.51 11.44 -24.31
CA ALA A 42 9.84 10.89 -22.99
C ALA A 42 9.45 11.89 -21.88
N THR A 43 9.83 13.15 -22.02
CA THR A 43 9.49 14.23 -21.09
C THR A 43 7.98 14.45 -20.98
N LEU A 44 7.25 14.38 -22.09
CA LEU A 44 5.78 14.47 -22.09
C LEU A 44 5.15 13.38 -21.23
N PHE A 45 5.58 12.12 -21.41
CA PHE A 45 5.09 11.00 -20.59
C PHE A 45 5.45 11.14 -19.12
N GLU A 46 6.67 11.56 -18.77
CA GLU A 46 7.08 11.77 -17.36
C GLU A 46 6.24 12.84 -16.68
N ASN A 47 6.01 13.97 -17.36
CA ASN A 47 5.18 15.04 -16.82
C ASN A 47 3.73 14.60 -16.60
N THR A 48 3.16 13.83 -17.53
CA THR A 48 1.82 13.29 -17.39
C THR A 48 1.77 12.28 -16.25
N ALA A 49 2.73 11.35 -16.15
CA ALA A 49 2.82 10.40 -15.05
C ALA A 49 2.85 11.10 -13.68
N HIS A 50 3.55 12.22 -13.57
CA HIS A 50 3.58 13.00 -12.33
C HIS A 50 2.18 13.56 -11.97
N GLN A 51 1.39 13.97 -12.95
CA GLN A 51 0.01 14.45 -12.71
C GLN A 51 -0.89 13.29 -12.24
N GLU A 52 -0.76 12.09 -12.83
CA GLU A 52 -1.53 10.91 -12.41
C GLU A 52 -1.22 10.48 -10.97
N THR A 53 -0.01 10.74 -10.47
CA THR A 53 0.30 10.54 -9.04
C THR A 53 -0.58 11.40 -8.14
N ALA A 54 -0.80 12.67 -8.49
CA ALA A 54 -1.65 13.57 -7.71
C ALA A 54 -3.13 13.13 -7.75
N HIS A 55 -3.62 12.70 -8.91
CA HIS A 55 -4.98 12.17 -9.06
C HIS A 55 -5.18 10.90 -8.22
N ALA A 56 -4.24 9.95 -8.28
CA ALA A 56 -4.29 8.73 -7.49
C ALA A 56 -4.34 9.03 -5.97
N PHE A 57 -3.52 9.97 -5.49
CA PHE A 57 -3.51 10.36 -4.07
C PHE A 57 -4.81 11.03 -3.66
N ALA A 58 -5.41 11.88 -4.51
CA ALA A 58 -6.70 12.48 -4.22
C ALA A 58 -7.81 11.43 -4.00
N HIS A 59 -7.81 10.33 -4.77
CA HIS A 59 -8.73 9.22 -4.55
C HIS A 59 -8.44 8.46 -3.25
N LEU A 60 -7.16 8.23 -2.92
CA LEU A 60 -6.77 7.58 -1.66
C LEU A 60 -7.14 8.40 -0.43
N GLU A 61 -7.02 9.73 -0.48
CA GLU A 61 -7.41 10.61 0.63
C GLU A 61 -8.91 10.54 0.95
N LEU A 62 -9.74 10.25 -0.07
CA LEU A 62 -11.18 10.02 0.11
C LEU A 62 -11.49 8.62 0.63
N LEU A 63 -10.72 7.60 0.20
CA LEU A 63 -10.87 6.20 0.66
C LEU A 63 -10.33 6.00 2.08
N TYR A 64 -9.29 6.75 2.45
CA TYR A 64 -8.59 6.64 3.73
C TYR A 64 -8.53 8.01 4.44
N PRO A 65 -9.64 8.48 5.04
CA PRO A 65 -9.66 9.77 5.72
C PRO A 65 -8.61 9.82 6.84
N LYS A 66 -7.79 10.86 6.86
CA LYS A 66 -6.68 11.01 7.81
C LYS A 66 -7.07 10.81 9.27
N ALA A 67 -8.31 11.20 9.64
CA ALA A 67 -8.84 11.06 11.00
C ALA A 67 -9.00 9.59 11.44
N GLU A 68 -9.06 8.66 10.49
CA GLU A 68 -9.24 7.22 10.74
C GLU A 68 -7.94 6.43 10.61
N LEU A 69 -6.84 7.10 10.23
CA LEU A 69 -5.55 6.48 10.01
C LEU A 69 -4.66 6.60 11.25
N THR A 70 -4.08 5.47 11.63
CA THR A 70 -2.93 5.37 12.53
C THR A 70 -1.79 4.65 11.82
N VAL A 71 -0.57 4.76 12.34
CA VAL A 71 0.58 4.02 11.78
C VAL A 71 0.32 2.51 11.79
N GLU A 72 -0.30 1.98 12.85
CA GLU A 72 -0.70 0.58 12.91
C GLU A 72 -1.69 0.21 11.82
N ARG A 73 -2.73 1.06 11.60
CA ARG A 73 -3.74 0.79 10.57
C ARG A 73 -3.14 0.82 9.16
N LEU A 74 -2.20 1.73 8.88
CA LEU A 74 -1.48 1.74 7.60
C LEU A 74 -0.70 0.44 7.36
N LEU A 75 -0.01 -0.06 8.40
CA LEU A 75 0.73 -1.32 8.32
C LEU A 75 -0.20 -2.54 8.15
N GLU A 76 -1.36 -2.52 8.79
CA GLU A 76 -2.37 -3.57 8.64
C GLU A 76 -2.93 -3.60 7.22
N ILE A 77 -3.33 -2.44 6.66
CA ILE A 77 -3.84 -2.33 5.29
C ILE A 77 -2.81 -2.84 4.29
N ALA A 78 -1.55 -2.44 4.44
CA ALA A 78 -0.47 -2.92 3.58
C ALA A 78 -0.31 -4.44 3.69
N ALA A 79 -0.28 -5.01 4.91
CA ALA A 79 -0.18 -6.45 5.10
C ALA A 79 -1.39 -7.22 4.56
N GLU A 80 -2.60 -6.68 4.67
CA GLU A 80 -3.83 -7.27 4.10
C GLU A 80 -3.74 -7.36 2.58
N GLY A 81 -3.27 -6.30 1.90
CA GLY A 81 -3.06 -6.27 0.45
C GLY A 81 -2.05 -7.33 -0.01
N GLU A 82 -0.86 -7.34 0.58
CA GLU A 82 0.20 -8.29 0.26
C GLU A 82 -0.21 -9.76 0.52
N LEU A 83 -0.99 -10.01 1.59
CA LEU A 83 -1.54 -11.33 1.85
C LEU A 83 -2.56 -11.77 0.80
N TYR A 84 -3.38 -10.85 0.29
CA TYR A 84 -4.30 -11.15 -0.80
C TYR A 84 -3.54 -11.47 -2.10
N GLU A 85 -2.53 -10.67 -2.42
CA GLU A 85 -1.68 -10.88 -3.60
C GLU A 85 -0.97 -12.23 -3.56
N SER A 86 -0.31 -12.55 -2.44
CA SER A 86 0.47 -13.79 -2.31
C SER A 86 -0.38 -15.05 -2.22
N LYS A 87 -1.59 -15.00 -1.65
CA LYS A 87 -2.40 -16.19 -1.39
C LYS A 87 -3.51 -16.43 -2.40
N HIS A 88 -3.92 -15.41 -3.13
CA HIS A 88 -5.07 -15.47 -4.03
C HIS A 88 -4.72 -14.98 -5.43
N MET A 89 -4.35 -13.71 -5.57
CA MET A 89 -4.20 -13.07 -6.87
C MET A 89 -3.11 -13.73 -7.74
N TYR A 90 -1.87 -13.74 -7.25
CA TYR A 90 -0.75 -14.30 -8.02
C TYR A 90 -0.84 -15.82 -8.23
N PRO A 91 -1.26 -16.65 -7.25
CA PRO A 91 -1.48 -18.08 -7.50
C PRO A 91 -2.54 -18.38 -8.58
N GLU A 92 -3.61 -17.57 -8.65
CA GLU A 92 -4.63 -17.70 -9.71
C GLU A 92 -4.05 -17.29 -11.08
N PHE A 93 -3.26 -16.22 -11.13
CA PHE A 93 -2.60 -15.77 -12.37
C PHE A 93 -1.54 -16.74 -12.83
N GLU A 94 -0.72 -17.29 -11.92
CA GLU A 94 0.25 -18.35 -12.22
C GLU A 94 -0.42 -19.59 -12.82
N ALA A 95 -1.49 -20.05 -12.21
CA ALA A 95 -2.24 -21.22 -12.70
C ALA A 95 -2.76 -21.00 -14.12
N THR A 96 -3.29 -19.81 -14.40
CA THR A 96 -3.77 -19.42 -15.73
C THR A 96 -2.62 -19.36 -16.75
N ALA A 97 -1.53 -18.69 -16.44
CA ALA A 97 -0.35 -18.59 -17.31
C ALA A 97 0.24 -19.96 -17.64
N ARG A 98 0.25 -20.87 -16.67
CA ARG A 98 0.70 -22.25 -16.84
C ARG A 98 -0.21 -23.04 -17.79
N GLN A 99 -1.53 -22.86 -17.69
CA GLN A 99 -2.50 -23.51 -18.60
C GLN A 99 -2.37 -22.98 -20.03
N GLU A 100 -2.04 -21.69 -20.19
CA GLU A 100 -1.82 -21.05 -21.49
C GLU A 100 -0.41 -21.33 -22.08
N GLY A 101 0.48 -21.95 -21.32
CA GLY A 101 1.85 -22.26 -21.74
C GLY A 101 2.79 -21.04 -21.74
N ASN A 102 2.42 -19.97 -21.07
CA ASN A 102 3.25 -18.76 -20.94
C ASN A 102 4.22 -18.92 -19.75
N LEU A 103 5.39 -19.52 -20.02
CA LEU A 103 6.37 -19.83 -18.98
C LEU A 103 6.98 -18.59 -18.32
N ASP A 104 7.20 -17.51 -19.07
CA ASP A 104 7.75 -16.27 -18.55
C ASP A 104 6.79 -15.61 -17.55
N ALA A 105 5.49 -15.52 -17.89
CA ALA A 105 4.48 -15.03 -16.99
C ALA A 105 4.28 -15.95 -15.78
N THR A 106 4.39 -17.27 -15.96
CA THR A 106 4.31 -18.24 -14.85
C THR A 106 5.41 -17.98 -13.82
N SER A 107 6.66 -17.80 -14.28
CA SER A 107 7.80 -17.51 -13.40
C SER A 107 7.65 -16.16 -12.69
N GLU A 108 7.24 -15.12 -13.43
CA GLU A 108 7.01 -13.78 -12.89
C GLU A 108 5.95 -13.79 -11.76
N PHE A 109 4.80 -14.44 -11.99
CA PHE A 109 3.74 -14.51 -10.98
C PHE A 109 4.13 -15.32 -9.75
N GLN A 110 4.94 -16.37 -9.92
CA GLN A 110 5.47 -17.14 -8.79
C GLN A 110 6.42 -16.29 -7.95
N GLU A 111 7.35 -15.57 -8.57
CA GLU A 111 8.29 -14.66 -7.89
C GLU A 111 7.54 -13.56 -7.14
N GLN A 112 6.55 -12.92 -7.78
CA GLN A 112 5.74 -11.88 -7.15
C GLN A 112 4.93 -12.42 -5.96
N ALA A 113 4.41 -13.64 -6.01
CA ALA A 113 3.72 -14.27 -4.88
C ALA A 113 4.65 -14.46 -3.67
N GLU A 114 5.91 -14.86 -3.90
CA GLU A 114 6.92 -15.03 -2.86
C GLU A 114 7.34 -13.67 -2.26
N GLU A 115 7.54 -12.65 -3.08
CA GLU A 115 7.86 -11.29 -2.64
C GLU A 115 6.74 -10.68 -1.81
N SER A 116 5.47 -10.77 -2.27
CA SER A 116 4.31 -10.28 -1.52
C SER A 116 4.16 -11.01 -0.18
N ALA A 117 4.47 -12.30 -0.09
CA ALA A 117 4.48 -13.02 1.19
C ALA A 117 5.55 -12.48 2.15
N ALA A 118 6.74 -12.13 1.65
CA ALA A 118 7.80 -11.53 2.44
C ALA A 118 7.43 -10.11 2.92
N HIS A 119 6.84 -9.29 2.05
CA HIS A 119 6.34 -7.96 2.38
C HIS A 119 5.25 -8.02 3.46
N ALA A 120 4.28 -8.93 3.34
CA ALA A 120 3.25 -9.15 4.35
C ALA A 120 3.84 -9.45 5.73
N ALA A 121 4.82 -10.35 5.78
CA ALA A 121 5.51 -10.70 7.03
C ALA A 121 6.26 -9.51 7.63
N MET A 122 6.89 -8.68 6.80
CA MET A 122 7.59 -7.47 7.20
C MET A 122 6.63 -6.44 7.81
N PHE A 123 5.49 -6.16 7.15
CA PHE A 123 4.49 -5.22 7.66
C PHE A 123 3.83 -5.72 8.96
N GLN A 124 3.50 -7.01 9.06
CA GLN A 124 2.97 -7.60 10.28
C GLN A 124 3.96 -7.49 11.45
N MET A 125 5.24 -7.72 11.21
CA MET A 125 6.29 -7.58 12.23
C MET A 125 6.45 -6.12 12.68
N ALA A 126 6.39 -5.16 11.75
CA ALA A 126 6.44 -3.74 12.04
C ALA A 126 5.23 -3.31 12.89
N ALA A 127 4.02 -3.73 12.53
CA ALA A 127 2.80 -3.45 13.29
C ALA A 127 2.89 -4.00 14.73
N LYS A 128 3.36 -5.23 14.89
CA LYS A 128 3.56 -5.84 16.21
C LYS A 128 4.57 -5.07 17.08
N ARG A 129 5.69 -4.63 16.49
CA ARG A 129 6.70 -3.81 17.19
C ARG A 129 6.14 -2.45 17.60
N PHE A 130 5.42 -1.78 16.71
CA PHE A 130 4.84 -0.47 16.97
C PHE A 130 3.83 -0.56 18.12
N LYS A 131 2.94 -1.54 18.11
CA LYS A 131 1.97 -1.80 19.17
C LYS A 131 2.64 -2.06 20.54
N ALA A 132 3.73 -2.81 20.56
CA ALA A 132 4.50 -3.06 21.78
C ALA A 132 5.11 -1.76 22.36
N LEU A 133 5.68 -0.89 21.49
CA LEU A 133 6.22 0.40 21.91
C LEU A 133 5.13 1.32 22.50
N THR A 134 4.00 1.45 21.83
CA THR A 134 2.85 2.26 22.29
C THR A 134 2.38 1.80 23.68
N THR A 135 2.37 0.48 23.94
CA THR A 135 2.02 -0.06 25.25
C THR A 135 3.03 0.32 26.34
N VAL A 136 4.33 0.26 26.03
CA VAL A 136 5.41 0.66 26.96
C VAL A 136 5.34 2.15 27.28
N GLU A 137 5.14 3.00 26.27
CA GLU A 137 5.01 4.44 26.45
C GLU A 137 3.78 4.80 27.30
N ALA A 138 2.65 4.15 27.10
CA ALA A 138 1.45 4.34 27.93
C ALA A 138 1.71 3.98 29.41
N HIS A 139 2.46 2.90 29.68
CA HIS A 139 2.87 2.54 31.04
C HIS A 139 3.79 3.58 31.66
N HIS A 140 4.75 4.12 30.90
CA HIS A 140 5.64 5.19 31.38
C HIS A 140 4.84 6.46 31.70
N ALA A 141 3.95 6.89 30.81
CA ALA A 141 3.09 8.06 31.02
C ALA A 141 2.23 7.90 32.29
N ALA A 142 1.61 6.75 32.50
CA ALA A 142 0.82 6.45 33.69
C ALA A 142 1.66 6.51 35.00
N ARG A 143 2.90 6.01 34.95
CA ARG A 143 3.83 6.11 36.10
C ARG A 143 4.18 7.55 36.44
N TYR A 144 4.49 8.38 35.41
CA TYR A 144 4.82 9.80 35.63
C TYR A 144 3.60 10.58 36.16
N GLN A 145 2.41 10.34 35.62
CA GLN A 145 1.18 10.96 36.13
C GLN A 145 0.92 10.58 37.59
N LYS A 146 1.09 9.32 37.99
CA LYS A 146 0.94 8.86 39.36
C LYS A 146 1.98 9.51 40.28
N ALA A 147 3.23 9.63 39.86
CA ALA A 147 4.29 10.29 40.62
C ALA A 147 3.98 11.79 40.84
N LEU A 148 3.53 12.48 39.80
CA LEU A 148 3.13 13.88 39.87
C LEU A 148 1.96 14.11 40.84
N ALA A 149 0.91 13.29 40.76
CA ALA A 149 -0.23 13.36 41.66
C ALA A 149 0.19 13.15 43.13
N SER A 150 1.14 12.24 43.40
CA SER A 150 1.66 12.01 44.76
C SER A 150 2.47 13.18 45.33
N LEU A 151 3.08 13.99 44.49
CA LEU A 151 3.79 15.21 44.91
C LEU A 151 2.81 16.36 45.19
N GLN A 152 1.75 16.49 44.40
CA GLN A 152 0.71 17.51 44.57
C GLN A 152 -0.21 17.24 45.78
N GLY A 153 -0.42 15.99 46.15
CA GLY A 153 -1.21 15.63 47.34
C GLY A 153 -0.47 15.71 48.69
N LYS A 154 0.81 16.09 48.67
CA LYS A 154 1.65 16.33 49.87
C LYS A 154 1.88 17.79 50.19
N ALA A 155 1.28 18.70 49.42
CA ALA A 155 1.28 20.15 49.69
C ALA A 155 -0.05 20.57 50.30
#